data_bd7e54a7cb41e59d9f2e9fddbcff94c8
#
_entry.id   bd7e54a7cb41e59d9f2e9fddbcff94c8
#
_cell.length_a   1.000
_cell.length_b   1.000
_cell.length_c   1.000
_cell.angle_alpha   90.00
_cell.angle_beta   90.00
_cell.angle_gamma   90.00
#
_symmetry.space_group_name_H-M   'P 1'
#
loop_
_entity.id
_entity.type
_entity.pdbx_description
1 polymer ?
#
loop_
_entity_poly.entity_id
_entity_poly.type
_entity_poly.pdbx_seq_one_letter_code
_entity_poly.pdbx_strand_id
1 'polypeptide(L)'
;MSEAKSSGMKSAYELALERLDRQGIERPREDSLTDEVREQMAEVRRRAEAKIAELEILHLDSLAKARDPGGREEDEANFRRERQRLRDDRDKKLDKLRRGE
;
A
#
# COMPACT_ATOMS: atom_id res chain seq x y z
N MET A 1 24.72 -29.88 -2.06
CA MET A 1 23.89 -29.81 -2.17
C MET A 1 23.23 -29.16 -1.79
N SER A 2 23.30 -28.73 -1.69
CA SER A 2 22.36 -28.20 -1.22
C SER A 2 21.39 -27.80 -2.06
N GLU A 3 21.56 -27.77 -3.15
CA GLU A 3 20.57 -27.52 -3.85
C GLU A 3 19.67 -28.55 -3.84
N ALA A 4 20.09 -29.67 -3.65
CA ALA A 4 19.16 -30.71 -3.37
C ALA A 4 18.29 -30.30 -2.23
N LYS A 5 18.83 -29.57 -1.33
CA LYS A 5 18.01 -29.06 -0.33
C LYS A 5 17.02 -28.15 -0.84
N SER A 6 17.40 -27.26 -1.73
CA SER A 6 16.42 -26.33 -2.22
C SER A 6 15.39 -27.03 -3.05
N SER A 7 15.69 -28.15 -3.67
CA SER A 7 14.67 -28.87 -4.44
C SER A 7 13.76 -29.69 -3.53
N GLY A 8 14.28 -30.17 -2.42
CA GLY A 8 13.48 -30.99 -1.51
C GLY A 8 13.00 -30.25 -0.28
N MET A 9 13.62 -29.15 0.02
CA MET A 9 13.30 -28.41 1.23
C MET A 9 12.83 -27.01 0.89
N LYS A 10 11.71 -26.69 1.43
CA LYS A 10 11.13 -25.38 1.20
C LYS A 10 11.52 -24.46 2.34
N SER A 11 11.54 -23.17 2.07
CA SER A 11 11.83 -22.20 3.10
C SER A 11 10.70 -22.20 4.13
N ALA A 12 10.98 -21.66 5.30
CA ALA A 12 9.95 -21.55 6.34
C ALA A 12 8.76 -20.73 5.84
N TYR A 13 9.02 -19.73 5.03
CA TYR A 13 7.98 -18.90 4.46
C TYR A 13 7.08 -19.71 3.52
N GLU A 14 7.67 -20.50 2.63
CA GLU A 14 6.93 -21.33 1.70
C GLU A 14 6.09 -22.38 2.42
N LEU A 15 6.65 -22.97 3.46
CA LEU A 15 5.90 -23.94 4.25
C LEU A 15 4.72 -23.30 4.97
N ALA A 16 4.92 -22.07 5.45
CA ALA A 16 3.82 -21.35 6.10
C ALA A 16 2.70 -21.07 5.13
N LEU A 17 3.04 -20.66 3.89
CA LEU A 17 2.04 -20.40 2.87
C LEU A 17 1.28 -21.66 2.50
N GLU A 18 1.98 -22.78 2.35
CA GLU A 18 1.33 -24.05 2.04
C GLU A 18 0.38 -24.47 3.16
N ARG A 19 0.79 -24.25 4.39
CA ARG A 19 -0.04 -24.59 5.51
C ARG A 19 -1.33 -23.78 5.54
N LEU A 20 -1.22 -22.47 5.24
CA LEU A 20 -2.39 -21.62 5.15
C LEU A 20 -3.32 -22.10 4.06
N ASP A 21 -2.78 -22.47 2.90
CA ASP A 21 -3.58 -22.97 1.80
C ASP A 21 -4.31 -24.26 2.18
N ARG A 22 -3.63 -25.18 2.84
CA ARG A 22 -4.23 -26.44 3.26
C ARG A 22 -5.32 -26.24 4.30
N GLN A 23 -5.20 -25.23 5.14
CA GLN A 23 -6.21 -24.96 6.15
C GLN A 23 -7.41 -24.23 5.60
N GLY A 24 -7.36 -23.88 4.32
CA GLY A 24 -8.46 -23.15 3.71
C GLY A 24 -8.51 -21.70 4.08
N ILE A 25 -7.44 -21.18 4.64
CA ILE A 25 -7.37 -19.76 4.97
C ILE A 25 -6.95 -19.06 3.70
N GLU A 26 -7.88 -18.40 3.07
CA GLU A 26 -7.61 -17.73 1.83
C GLU A 26 -7.10 -16.34 2.03
N ARG A 27 -6.04 -16.01 1.29
CA ARG A 27 -5.60 -14.63 1.21
C ARG A 27 -6.22 -14.07 -0.05
N PRO A 28 -6.91 -12.95 0.05
CA PRO A 28 -7.47 -12.32 -1.13
C PRO A 28 -6.36 -11.97 -2.11
N ARG A 29 -6.50 -12.39 -3.36
CA ARG A 29 -5.55 -12.07 -4.41
C ARG A 29 -6.27 -11.31 -5.50
N GLU A 30 -5.59 -10.36 -6.09
CA GLU A 30 -6.20 -9.57 -7.14
C GLU A 30 -6.60 -10.41 -8.35
N ASP A 31 -5.84 -11.44 -8.66
CA ASP A 31 -6.14 -12.30 -9.80
C ASP A 31 -7.38 -13.19 -9.56
N SER A 32 -7.82 -13.34 -8.32
CA SER A 32 -9.02 -14.10 -8.00
C SER A 32 -10.25 -13.21 -7.79
N LEU A 33 -10.09 -11.90 -7.95
CA LEU A 33 -11.19 -10.95 -7.78
C LEU A 33 -11.91 -10.74 -9.10
N THR A 34 -13.14 -10.28 -9.02
CA THR A 34 -13.91 -9.97 -10.22
C THR A 34 -13.33 -8.74 -10.92
N ASP A 35 -13.65 -8.60 -12.20
CA ASP A 35 -13.21 -7.44 -12.96
C ASP A 35 -13.77 -6.14 -12.38
N GLU A 36 -14.99 -6.18 -11.86
CA GLU A 36 -15.59 -5.01 -11.24
C GLU A 36 -14.80 -4.57 -10.01
N VAL A 37 -14.41 -5.51 -9.18
CA VAL A 37 -13.64 -5.18 -7.98
C VAL A 37 -12.27 -4.66 -8.37
N ARG A 38 -11.64 -5.25 -9.38
CA ARG A 38 -10.34 -4.75 -9.86
C ARG A 38 -10.44 -3.31 -10.38
N GLU A 39 -11.53 -2.99 -11.07
CA GLU A 39 -11.74 -1.63 -11.53
C GLU A 39 -11.93 -0.67 -10.39
N GLN A 40 -12.69 -1.08 -9.38
CA GLN A 40 -12.89 -0.25 -8.19
C GLN A 40 -11.57 -0.02 -7.47
N MET A 41 -10.73 -1.05 -7.38
CA MET A 41 -9.41 -0.91 -6.76
C MET A 41 -8.52 0.04 -7.56
N ALA A 42 -8.56 -0.07 -8.89
CA ALA A 42 -7.79 0.83 -9.73
C ALA A 42 -8.23 2.28 -9.54
N GLU A 43 -9.54 2.50 -9.37
CA GLU A 43 -10.06 3.82 -9.13
C GLU A 43 -9.62 4.37 -7.78
N VAL A 44 -9.62 3.52 -6.74
CA VAL A 44 -9.13 3.91 -5.42
C VAL A 44 -7.68 4.35 -5.50
N ARG A 45 -6.86 3.61 -6.24
CA ARG A 45 -5.45 3.95 -6.42
C ARG A 45 -5.27 5.27 -7.17
N ARG A 46 -6.04 5.46 -8.23
CA ARG A 46 -5.95 6.70 -9.02
C ARG A 46 -6.31 7.92 -8.19
N ARG A 47 -7.37 7.82 -7.40
CA ARG A 47 -7.79 8.92 -6.55
C ARG A 47 -6.77 9.24 -5.48
N ALA A 48 -6.18 8.20 -4.89
CA ALA A 48 -5.15 8.40 -3.88
C ALA A 48 -3.91 9.06 -4.50
N GLU A 49 -3.50 8.60 -5.67
CA GLU A 49 -2.36 9.19 -6.38
C GLU A 49 -2.60 10.66 -6.70
N ALA A 50 -3.80 10.98 -7.14
CA ALA A 50 -4.15 12.37 -7.45
C ALA A 50 -4.08 13.25 -6.20
N LYS A 51 -4.60 12.77 -5.08
CA LYS A 51 -4.56 13.52 -3.82
C LYS A 51 -3.14 13.71 -3.32
N ILE A 52 -2.33 12.67 -3.43
CA ILE A 52 -0.94 12.75 -3.02
C ILE A 52 -0.17 13.73 -3.92
N ALA A 53 -0.44 13.69 -5.22
CA ALA A 53 0.20 14.62 -6.14
C ALA A 53 -0.18 16.06 -5.82
N GLU A 54 -1.44 16.33 -5.51
CA GLU A 54 -1.87 17.65 -5.10
C GLU A 54 -1.17 18.09 -3.81
N LEU A 55 -1.07 17.17 -2.86
CA LEU A 55 -0.39 17.45 -1.61
C LEU A 55 1.08 17.79 -1.84
N GLU A 56 1.74 17.08 -2.75
CA GLU A 56 3.13 17.35 -3.10
C GLU A 56 3.31 18.75 -3.70
N ILE A 57 2.39 19.12 -4.57
CA ILE A 57 2.43 20.45 -5.19
C ILE A 57 2.28 21.54 -4.11
N LEU A 58 1.31 21.36 -3.22
CA LEU A 58 1.10 22.32 -2.13
C LEU A 58 2.29 22.37 -1.20
N HIS A 59 2.92 21.24 -0.94
CA HIS A 59 4.09 21.19 -0.09
C HIS A 59 5.27 21.94 -0.71
N LEU A 60 5.51 21.74 -2.00
CA LEU A 60 6.57 22.47 -2.69
C LEU A 60 6.34 23.98 -2.66
N ASP A 61 5.08 24.38 -2.84
CA ASP A 61 4.74 25.80 -2.77
C ASP A 61 4.98 26.34 -1.36
N SER A 62 4.59 25.59 -0.35
CA SER A 62 4.78 25.96 1.04
C SER A 62 6.25 26.10 1.38
N LEU A 63 7.07 25.17 0.93
CA LEU A 63 8.51 25.22 1.14
C LEU A 63 9.14 26.44 0.48
N ALA A 64 8.69 26.78 -0.72
CA ALA A 64 9.19 27.93 -1.43
C ALA A 64 8.88 29.23 -0.71
N LYS A 65 7.79 29.27 0.06
CA LYS A 65 7.36 30.45 0.80
C LYS A 65 7.88 30.50 2.22
N ALA A 66 8.43 29.39 2.72
CA ALA A 66 8.91 29.34 4.10
C ALA A 66 10.12 30.25 4.29
N ARG A 67 10.10 31.03 5.36
CA ARG A 67 11.14 32.04 5.64
C ARG A 67 12.17 31.58 6.65
N ASP A 68 11.84 30.58 7.46
CA ASP A 68 12.75 30.16 8.52
C ASP A 68 12.83 28.62 8.57
N PRO A 69 13.91 28.07 9.13
CA PRO A 69 14.09 26.62 9.19
C PRO A 69 13.02 25.90 10.01
N GLY A 70 12.52 26.52 11.07
CA GLY A 70 11.48 25.90 11.90
C GLY A 70 10.20 25.71 11.13
N GLY A 71 9.79 26.70 10.34
CA GLY A 71 8.62 26.59 9.50
C GLY A 71 8.77 25.50 8.45
N ARG A 72 9.97 25.38 7.88
CA ARG A 72 10.21 24.34 6.88
C ARG A 72 10.14 22.93 7.48
N GLU A 73 10.69 22.76 8.66
CA GLU A 73 10.62 21.47 9.35
C GLU A 73 9.19 21.10 9.69
N GLU A 74 8.41 22.07 10.14
CA GLU A 74 7.01 21.84 10.46
C GLU A 74 6.22 21.46 9.21
N ASP A 75 6.45 22.17 8.10
CA ASP A 75 5.80 21.86 6.84
C ASP A 75 6.14 20.46 6.38
N GLU A 76 7.39 20.05 6.49
CA GLU A 76 7.79 18.71 6.09
C GLU A 76 7.16 17.64 6.98
N ALA A 77 7.09 17.88 8.28
CA ALA A 77 6.45 16.94 9.19
C ALA A 77 4.96 16.80 8.88
N ASN A 78 4.30 17.93 8.63
CA ASN A 78 2.88 17.92 8.26
C ASN A 78 2.63 17.19 6.96
N PHE A 79 3.49 17.42 5.97
CA PHE A 79 3.40 16.76 4.68
C PHE A 79 3.52 15.24 4.83
N ARG A 80 4.52 14.80 5.61
CA ARG A 80 4.71 13.35 5.80
C ARG A 80 3.51 12.71 6.49
N ARG A 81 2.93 13.38 7.48
CA ARG A 81 1.74 12.87 8.17
C ARG A 81 0.55 12.77 7.24
N GLU A 82 0.30 13.83 6.47
CA GLU A 82 -0.83 13.82 5.54
C GLU A 82 -0.66 12.79 4.45
N ARG A 83 0.54 12.66 3.90
CA ARG A 83 0.81 11.67 2.89
C ARG A 83 0.59 10.26 3.42
N GLN A 84 1.04 10.00 4.65
CA GLN A 84 0.85 8.69 5.27
C GLN A 84 -0.63 8.42 5.51
N ARG A 85 -1.38 9.44 5.94
CA ARG A 85 -2.81 9.28 6.14
C ARG A 85 -3.53 8.93 4.83
N LEU A 86 -3.16 9.58 3.75
CA LEU A 86 -3.74 9.27 2.44
C LEU A 86 -3.42 7.85 1.98
N ARG A 87 -2.19 7.41 2.25
CA ARG A 87 -1.79 6.03 1.93
C ARG A 87 -2.55 5.01 2.77
N ASP A 88 -2.71 5.29 4.05
CA ASP A 88 -3.44 4.40 4.96
C ASP A 88 -4.91 4.30 4.56
N ASP A 89 -5.52 5.43 4.20
CA ASP A 89 -6.92 5.44 3.74
C ASP A 89 -7.06 4.63 2.46
N ARG A 90 -6.12 4.79 1.53
CA ARG A 90 -6.11 4.01 0.31
C ARG A 90 -6.03 2.52 0.62
N ASP A 91 -5.12 2.14 1.49
CA ASP A 91 -4.90 0.73 1.82
C ASP A 91 -6.12 0.13 2.51
N LYS A 92 -6.77 0.88 3.38
CA LYS A 92 -8.00 0.42 4.02
C LYS A 92 -9.12 0.18 3.03
N LYS A 93 -9.26 1.08 2.06
CA LYS A 93 -10.29 0.92 1.02
C LYS A 93 -9.99 -0.27 0.13
N LEU A 94 -8.72 -0.47 -0.21
CA LEU A 94 -8.32 -1.62 -1.01
C LEU A 94 -8.58 -2.93 -0.27
N ASP A 95 -8.26 -2.97 1.01
CA ASP A 95 -8.50 -4.16 1.82
C ASP A 95 -9.98 -4.50 1.92
N LYS A 96 -10.83 -3.49 2.09
CA LYS A 96 -12.26 -3.72 2.12
C LYS A 96 -12.76 -4.32 0.81
N LEU A 97 -12.29 -3.79 -0.30
CA LEU A 97 -12.68 -4.30 -1.62
C LEU A 97 -12.22 -5.74 -1.81
N ARG A 98 -11.01 -6.06 -1.35
CA ARG A 98 -10.51 -7.44 -1.45
C ARG A 98 -11.33 -8.41 -0.63
N ARG A 99 -11.88 -7.96 0.49
CA ARG A 99 -12.70 -8.80 1.35
C ARG A 99 -14.16 -8.84 0.94
N GLY A 100 -14.54 -8.06 -0.06
CA GLY A 100 -15.94 -8.00 -0.49
C GLY A 100 -16.82 -7.13 0.38
N GLU A 101 -16.24 -6.19 1.07
CA GLU A 101 -16.99 -5.28 1.93
C GLU A 101 -17.33 -3.97 1.26
#